data_3bf054466932e4d907deaa85d6a88a57
#
_entry.id   3bf054466932e4d907deaa85d6a88a57
#
_cell.length_a   1.000
_cell.length_b   1.000
_cell.length_c   1.000
_cell.angle_alpha   90.00
_cell.angle_beta   90.00
_cell.angle_gamma   90.00
#
_symmetry.space_group_name_H-M   'P 1'
#
loop_
_entity.id
_entity.type
_entity.pdbx_description
1 polymer ?
#
loop_
_entity_poly.entity_id
_entity_poly.type
_entity_poly.pdbx_seq_one_letter_code
_entity_poly.pdbx_strand_id
1 'polypeptide(L)'
;LQGLDEENTRIQEEIENIKKSLQIFDEDISREKGIVIDANSNEKRLKEEKSELIEIDSKYYETEKQSNEDLDDVKNKLKVEIDKIKELINLKKNEEAITFLDKCKIIIEEYADSYSKNQNIKKESIKRNERISIIDKEIESWKNLLSKSEKMVSELTEKKNKLNLQLEKLDNR
;
A
#
# COMPACT_ATOMS: atom_id res chain seq x y z
N LEU A 1 -55.50 -22.91 37.68
CA LEU A 1 -54.95 -23.71 36.57
C LEU A 1 -54.75 -22.88 35.31
N GLN A 2 -55.73 -22.10 34.79
CA GLN A 2 -55.61 -21.28 33.59
C GLN A 2 -54.45 -20.25 33.66
N GLY A 3 -54.23 -19.57 34.78
CA GLY A 3 -53.17 -18.58 34.96
C GLY A 3 -51.75 -19.15 34.92
N LEU A 4 -51.58 -20.40 35.36
CA LEU A 4 -50.28 -21.09 35.30
C LEU A 4 -49.94 -21.55 33.87
N ASP A 5 -50.98 -21.96 33.10
CA ASP A 5 -50.79 -22.35 31.69
C ASP A 5 -50.44 -21.14 30.82
N GLU A 6 -51.04 -19.99 31.08
CA GLU A 6 -50.75 -18.72 30.37
C GLU A 6 -49.33 -18.21 30.71
N GLU A 7 -48.91 -18.30 31.97
CA GLU A 7 -47.58 -17.91 32.40
C GLU A 7 -46.49 -18.83 31.79
N ASN A 8 -46.74 -20.13 31.78
CA ASN A 8 -45.83 -21.10 31.16
C ASN A 8 -45.69 -20.88 29.64
N THR A 9 -46.80 -20.57 28.95
CA THR A 9 -46.75 -20.23 27.53
C THR A 9 -45.93 -18.99 27.27
N ARG A 10 -46.05 -17.93 28.06
CA ARG A 10 -45.27 -16.71 27.96
C ARG A 10 -43.78 -16.95 28.19
N ILE A 11 -43.43 -17.76 29.19
CA ILE A 11 -42.04 -18.14 29.45
C ILE A 11 -41.45 -18.91 28.26
N GLN A 12 -42.17 -19.84 27.68
CA GLN A 12 -41.74 -20.59 26.50
C GLN A 12 -41.52 -19.68 25.26
N GLU A 13 -42.41 -18.73 25.02
CA GLU A 13 -42.24 -17.74 23.95
C GLU A 13 -41.01 -16.85 24.19
N GLU A 14 -40.76 -16.42 25.43
CA GLU A 14 -39.60 -15.63 25.79
C GLU A 14 -38.28 -16.41 25.59
N ILE A 15 -38.23 -17.67 26.01
CA ILE A 15 -37.11 -18.59 25.78
C ILE A 15 -36.84 -18.75 24.30
N GLU A 16 -37.84 -18.95 23.47
CA GLU A 16 -37.71 -19.12 22.03
C GLU A 16 -37.15 -17.84 21.37
N ASN A 17 -37.64 -16.67 21.79
CA ASN A 17 -37.15 -15.38 21.29
C ASN A 17 -35.68 -15.11 21.70
N ILE A 18 -35.31 -15.47 22.93
CA ILE A 18 -33.92 -15.37 23.38
C ILE A 18 -33.02 -16.30 22.56
N LYS A 19 -33.43 -17.56 22.34
CA LYS A 19 -32.68 -18.52 21.51
C LYS A 19 -32.45 -18.01 20.09
N LYS A 20 -33.45 -17.41 19.44
CA LYS A 20 -33.32 -16.80 18.12
C LYS A 20 -32.34 -15.62 18.15
N SER A 21 -32.41 -14.77 19.15
CA SER A 21 -31.50 -13.64 19.31
C SER A 21 -30.06 -14.10 19.54
N LEU A 22 -29.84 -15.15 20.32
CA LEU A 22 -28.54 -15.76 20.54
C LEU A 22 -27.94 -16.30 19.23
N GLN A 23 -28.73 -16.97 18.41
CA GLN A 23 -28.28 -17.45 17.10
C GLN A 23 -27.83 -16.29 16.20
N ILE A 24 -28.62 -15.21 16.13
CA ILE A 24 -28.25 -14.01 15.35
C ILE A 24 -26.93 -13.41 15.84
N PHE A 25 -26.75 -13.31 17.16
CA PHE A 25 -25.50 -12.80 17.71
C PHE A 25 -24.29 -13.71 17.41
N ASP A 26 -24.47 -15.03 17.39
CA ASP A 26 -23.42 -15.96 17.02
C ASP A 26 -23.01 -15.81 15.54
N GLU A 27 -23.97 -15.64 14.66
CA GLU A 27 -23.73 -15.37 13.24
C GLU A 27 -23.00 -14.03 13.04
N ASP A 28 -23.46 -12.98 13.72
CA ASP A 28 -22.83 -11.65 13.65
C ASP A 28 -21.41 -11.64 14.24
N ILE A 29 -21.19 -12.29 15.38
CA ILE A 29 -19.85 -12.45 15.97
C ILE A 29 -18.93 -13.21 15.03
N SER A 30 -19.42 -14.28 14.41
CA SER A 30 -18.64 -15.07 13.45
C SER A 30 -18.23 -14.23 12.23
N ARG A 31 -19.14 -13.43 11.69
CA ARG A 31 -18.89 -12.51 10.59
C ARG A 31 -17.83 -11.46 10.96
N GLU A 32 -17.99 -10.78 12.11
CA GLU A 32 -17.04 -9.77 12.55
C GLU A 32 -15.64 -10.35 12.86
N LYS A 33 -15.57 -11.56 13.42
CA LYS A 33 -14.28 -12.29 13.58
C LYS A 33 -13.63 -12.60 12.24
N GLY A 34 -14.41 -12.93 11.21
CA GLY A 34 -13.91 -13.08 9.84
C GLY A 34 -13.26 -11.80 9.33
N ILE A 35 -13.91 -10.65 9.52
CA ILE A 35 -13.37 -9.34 9.15
C ILE A 35 -12.05 -9.04 9.90
N VAL A 36 -11.98 -9.36 11.19
CA VAL A 36 -10.75 -9.20 12.00
C VAL A 36 -9.59 -10.03 11.41
N ILE A 37 -9.85 -11.28 11.03
CA ILE A 37 -8.84 -12.15 10.42
C ILE A 37 -8.37 -11.58 9.08
N ASP A 38 -9.29 -11.16 8.22
CA ASP A 38 -9.00 -10.59 6.90
C ASP A 38 -8.22 -9.27 7.02
N ALA A 39 -8.61 -8.40 7.96
CA ALA A 39 -7.95 -7.14 8.20
C ALA A 39 -6.50 -7.34 8.67
N ASN A 40 -6.25 -8.24 9.61
CA ASN A 40 -4.90 -8.58 10.08
C ASN A 40 -4.04 -9.16 8.96
N SER A 41 -4.60 -10.05 8.14
CA SER A 41 -3.88 -10.67 7.02
C SER A 41 -3.51 -9.63 5.96
N ASN A 42 -4.43 -8.75 5.59
CA ASN A 42 -4.18 -7.70 4.61
C ASN A 42 -3.17 -6.65 5.14
N GLU A 43 -3.30 -6.24 6.40
CA GLU A 43 -2.33 -5.32 7.01
C GLU A 43 -0.91 -5.91 6.99
N LYS A 44 -0.76 -7.19 7.34
CA LYS A 44 0.54 -7.88 7.30
C LYS A 44 1.11 -7.92 5.89
N ARG A 45 0.33 -8.36 4.90
CA ARG A 45 0.73 -8.41 3.49
C ARG A 45 1.18 -7.05 2.96
N LEU A 46 0.44 -5.99 3.29
CA LEU A 46 0.77 -4.63 2.86
C LEU A 46 2.06 -4.11 3.51
N LYS A 47 2.31 -4.44 4.78
CA LYS A 47 3.56 -4.11 5.46
C LYS A 47 4.76 -4.82 4.82
N GLU A 48 4.60 -6.07 4.45
CA GLU A 48 5.63 -6.85 3.75
C GLU A 48 5.92 -6.23 2.38
N GLU A 49 4.89 -5.95 1.56
CA GLU A 49 5.02 -5.27 0.26
C GLU A 49 5.73 -3.91 0.40
N LYS A 50 5.35 -3.11 1.39
CA LYS A 50 6.01 -1.82 1.66
C LYS A 50 7.49 -1.99 1.99
N SER A 51 7.83 -2.97 2.83
CA SER A 51 9.21 -3.26 3.21
C SER A 51 10.05 -3.66 2.01
N GLU A 52 9.53 -4.50 1.13
CA GLU A 52 10.18 -4.90 -0.13
C GLU A 52 10.43 -3.69 -1.06
N LEU A 53 9.43 -2.82 -1.21
CA LEU A 53 9.57 -1.62 -2.03
C LEU A 53 10.63 -0.65 -1.50
N ILE A 54 10.70 -0.47 -0.18
CA ILE A 54 11.74 0.36 0.48
C ILE A 54 13.13 -0.27 0.29
N GLU A 55 13.25 -1.59 0.40
CA GLU A 55 14.52 -2.28 0.18
C GLU A 55 14.99 -2.13 -1.28
N ILE A 56 14.08 -2.28 -2.23
CA ILE A 56 14.35 -2.05 -3.66
C ILE A 56 14.81 -0.61 -3.87
N ASP A 57 14.10 0.37 -3.33
CA ASP A 57 14.43 1.79 -3.50
C ASP A 57 15.82 2.11 -2.92
N SER A 58 16.15 1.54 -1.77
CA SER A 58 17.50 1.66 -1.16
C SER A 58 18.60 1.06 -2.05
N LYS A 59 18.36 -0.10 -2.67
CA LYS A 59 19.32 -0.73 -3.58
C LYS A 59 19.54 0.09 -4.86
N TYR A 60 18.48 0.72 -5.36
CA TYR A 60 18.55 1.53 -6.57
C TYR A 60 19.04 2.97 -6.35
N TYR A 61 19.19 3.42 -5.12
CA TYR A 61 19.65 4.77 -4.81
C TYR A 61 21.04 5.07 -5.42
N GLU A 62 21.99 4.17 -5.25
CA GLU A 62 23.34 4.33 -5.84
C GLU A 62 23.29 4.25 -7.38
N THR A 63 22.41 3.43 -7.94
CA THR A 63 22.21 3.33 -9.39
C THR A 63 21.64 4.63 -9.95
N GLU A 64 20.70 5.24 -9.28
CA GLU A 64 20.12 6.53 -9.68
C GLU A 64 21.16 7.65 -9.59
N LYS A 65 21.94 7.69 -8.51
CA LYS A 65 23.03 8.64 -8.32
C LYS A 65 24.07 8.51 -9.43
N GLN A 66 24.54 7.29 -9.70
CA GLN A 66 25.50 7.03 -10.77
C GLN A 66 24.94 7.44 -12.14
N SER A 67 23.68 7.15 -12.42
CA SER A 67 23.02 7.54 -13.68
C SER A 67 22.93 9.06 -13.85
N ASN A 68 22.74 9.81 -12.77
CA ASN A 68 22.78 11.28 -12.81
C ASN A 68 24.19 11.80 -13.09
N GLU A 69 25.20 11.21 -12.46
CA GLU A 69 26.62 11.56 -12.68
C GLU A 69 27.04 11.25 -14.13
N ASP A 70 26.70 10.08 -14.64
CA ASP A 70 26.98 9.68 -16.03
C ASP A 70 26.35 10.65 -17.05
N LEU A 71 25.11 11.08 -16.80
CA LEU A 71 24.40 12.04 -17.65
C LEU A 71 25.11 13.41 -17.65
N ASP A 72 25.51 13.89 -16.47
CA ASP A 72 26.22 15.15 -16.32
C ASP A 72 27.60 15.10 -16.98
N ASP A 73 28.32 13.98 -16.89
CA ASP A 73 29.61 13.77 -17.52
C ASP A 73 29.50 13.83 -19.05
N VAL A 74 28.51 13.15 -19.65
CA VAL A 74 28.30 13.19 -21.09
C VAL A 74 27.90 14.59 -21.55
N LYS A 75 27.07 15.30 -20.78
CA LYS A 75 26.70 16.69 -21.05
C LYS A 75 27.92 17.63 -21.03
N ASN A 76 28.79 17.43 -20.06
CA ASN A 76 30.03 18.23 -19.96
C ASN A 76 31.01 17.93 -21.12
N LYS A 77 31.17 16.65 -21.53
CA LYS A 77 31.93 16.27 -22.72
C LYS A 77 31.42 17.00 -23.96
N LEU A 78 30.12 16.97 -24.18
CA LEU A 78 29.50 17.63 -25.34
C LEU A 78 29.78 19.14 -25.33
N LYS A 79 29.66 19.78 -24.16
CA LYS A 79 29.98 21.21 -24.00
C LYS A 79 31.43 21.52 -24.37
N VAL A 80 32.38 20.72 -23.89
CA VAL A 80 33.81 20.89 -24.21
C VAL A 80 34.07 20.77 -25.71
N GLU A 81 33.49 19.77 -26.38
CA GLU A 81 33.67 19.60 -27.82
C GLU A 81 33.04 20.74 -28.64
N ILE A 82 31.87 21.24 -28.22
CA ILE A 82 31.23 22.42 -28.86
C ILE A 82 32.14 23.67 -28.70
N ASP A 83 32.73 23.90 -27.55
CA ASP A 83 33.61 25.03 -27.32
C ASP A 83 34.88 24.95 -28.18
N LYS A 84 35.43 23.74 -28.37
CA LYS A 84 36.57 23.51 -29.30
C LYS A 84 36.20 23.82 -30.77
N ILE A 85 35.00 23.42 -31.20
CA ILE A 85 34.51 23.72 -32.53
C ILE A 85 34.41 25.22 -32.77
N LYS A 86 33.87 25.98 -31.78
CA LYS A 86 33.77 27.44 -31.85
C LYS A 86 35.16 28.08 -31.99
N GLU A 87 36.15 27.60 -31.22
CA GLU A 87 37.50 28.07 -31.29
C GLU A 87 38.14 27.80 -32.67
N LEU A 88 37.98 26.58 -33.20
CA LEU A 88 38.50 26.21 -34.53
C LEU A 88 37.87 27.02 -35.66
N ILE A 89 36.57 27.30 -35.59
CA ILE A 89 35.90 28.17 -36.52
C ILE A 89 36.48 29.59 -36.51
N ASN A 90 36.68 30.14 -35.30
CA ASN A 90 37.31 31.46 -35.10
C ASN A 90 38.71 31.54 -35.68
N LEU A 91 39.46 30.43 -35.60
CA LEU A 91 40.79 30.30 -36.18
C LEU A 91 40.80 29.96 -37.69
N LYS A 92 39.63 29.88 -38.33
CA LYS A 92 39.40 29.46 -39.71
C LYS A 92 39.94 28.07 -40.06
N LYS A 93 39.99 27.17 -39.10
CA LYS A 93 40.39 25.76 -39.24
C LYS A 93 39.17 24.88 -39.47
N ASN A 94 38.49 25.09 -40.60
CA ASN A 94 37.17 24.49 -40.88
C ASN A 94 37.22 22.96 -41.02
N GLU A 95 38.27 22.37 -41.60
CA GLU A 95 38.42 20.92 -41.75
C GLU A 95 38.51 20.21 -40.38
N GLU A 96 39.32 20.78 -39.45
CA GLU A 96 39.44 20.28 -38.08
C GLU A 96 38.12 20.44 -37.32
N ALA A 97 37.38 21.54 -37.53
CA ALA A 97 36.09 21.77 -36.95
C ALA A 97 35.06 20.70 -37.40
N ILE A 98 35.07 20.28 -38.65
CA ILE A 98 34.21 19.21 -39.18
C ILE A 98 34.50 17.88 -38.46
N THR A 99 35.76 17.54 -38.20
CA THR A 99 36.14 16.33 -37.47
C THR A 99 35.59 16.34 -36.04
N PHE A 100 35.62 17.48 -35.37
CA PHE A 100 34.98 17.61 -34.05
C PHE A 100 33.45 17.54 -34.06
N LEU A 101 32.81 18.01 -35.15
CA LEU A 101 31.36 17.82 -35.35
C LEU A 101 30.98 16.33 -35.42
N ASP A 102 31.77 15.51 -36.06
CA ASP A 102 31.53 14.06 -36.12
C ASP A 102 31.67 13.41 -34.72
N LYS A 103 32.63 13.86 -33.90
CA LYS A 103 32.70 13.45 -32.48
C LYS A 103 31.45 13.89 -31.70
N CYS A 104 30.95 15.08 -31.92
CA CYS A 104 29.74 15.57 -31.27
C CYS A 104 28.54 14.70 -31.58
N LYS A 105 28.40 14.17 -32.79
CA LYS A 105 27.30 13.24 -33.14
C LYS A 105 27.32 12.01 -32.26
N ILE A 106 28.49 11.40 -32.03
CA ILE A 106 28.65 10.22 -31.15
C ILE A 106 28.26 10.57 -29.72
N ILE A 107 28.74 11.71 -29.21
CA ILE A 107 28.43 12.17 -27.84
C ILE A 107 26.93 12.47 -27.69
N ILE A 108 26.27 12.99 -28.71
CA ILE A 108 24.80 13.21 -28.70
C ILE A 108 24.04 11.88 -28.59
N GLU A 109 24.48 10.84 -29.28
CA GLU A 109 23.88 9.49 -29.17
C GLU A 109 24.09 8.93 -27.75
N GLU A 110 25.31 9.03 -27.19
CA GLU A 110 25.59 8.65 -25.81
C GLU A 110 24.69 9.43 -24.81
N TYR A 111 24.51 10.72 -25.04
CA TYR A 111 23.65 11.55 -24.22
C TYR A 111 22.20 11.09 -24.28
N ALA A 112 21.67 10.81 -25.48
CA ALA A 112 20.31 10.33 -25.66
C ALA A 112 20.07 9.01 -24.91
N ASP A 113 21.01 8.07 -24.99
CA ASP A 113 20.94 6.79 -24.31
C ASP A 113 21.02 6.96 -22.77
N SER A 114 21.95 7.76 -22.29
CA SER A 114 22.11 8.06 -20.86
C SER A 114 20.88 8.79 -20.30
N TYR A 115 20.31 9.72 -21.05
CA TYR A 115 19.09 10.42 -20.71
C TYR A 115 17.90 9.48 -20.62
N SER A 116 17.74 8.60 -21.61
CA SER A 116 16.65 7.59 -21.62
C SER A 116 16.72 6.66 -20.41
N LYS A 117 17.92 6.14 -20.09
CA LYS A 117 18.15 5.30 -18.89
C LYS A 117 17.82 6.06 -17.62
N ASN A 118 18.30 7.28 -17.46
CA ASN A 118 18.05 8.12 -16.30
C ASN A 118 16.56 8.39 -16.10
N GLN A 119 15.84 8.72 -17.18
CA GLN A 119 14.39 8.94 -17.12
C GLN A 119 13.62 7.68 -16.72
N ASN A 120 14.03 6.51 -17.19
CA ASN A 120 13.41 5.24 -16.80
C ASN A 120 13.61 4.94 -15.32
N ILE A 121 14.84 5.12 -14.80
CA ILE A 121 15.15 4.94 -13.37
C ILE A 121 14.28 5.87 -12.51
N LYS A 122 14.19 7.14 -12.89
CA LYS A 122 13.33 8.13 -12.17
C LYS A 122 11.85 7.77 -12.20
N LYS A 123 11.33 7.34 -13.35
CA LYS A 123 9.93 6.89 -13.45
C LYS A 123 9.62 5.72 -12.53
N GLU A 124 10.51 4.74 -12.48
CA GLU A 124 10.32 3.58 -11.59
C GLU A 124 10.42 3.97 -10.11
N SER A 125 11.32 4.88 -9.73
CA SER A 125 11.40 5.43 -8.37
C SER A 125 10.10 6.16 -7.98
N ILE A 126 9.58 7.00 -8.87
CA ILE A 126 8.30 7.70 -8.65
C ILE A 126 7.16 6.71 -8.43
N LYS A 127 7.03 5.68 -9.29
CA LYS A 127 5.98 4.65 -9.15
C LYS A 127 6.07 3.91 -7.82
N ARG A 128 7.29 3.55 -7.38
CA ARG A 128 7.48 2.89 -6.08
C ARG A 128 7.03 3.80 -4.93
N ASN A 129 7.42 5.06 -4.94
CA ASN A 129 7.05 6.02 -3.90
C ASN A 129 5.53 6.30 -3.88
N GLU A 130 4.90 6.38 -5.06
CA GLU A 130 3.44 6.49 -5.16
C GLU A 130 2.76 5.23 -4.58
N ARG A 131 3.25 4.04 -4.90
CA ARG A 131 2.70 2.79 -4.35
C ARG A 131 2.87 2.72 -2.83
N ILE A 132 4.02 3.11 -2.29
CA ILE A 132 4.25 3.19 -0.83
C ILE A 132 3.23 4.13 -0.17
N SER A 133 2.98 5.30 -0.76
CA SER A 133 1.98 6.24 -0.24
C SER A 133 0.56 5.68 -0.27
N ILE A 134 0.20 4.92 -1.29
CA ILE A 134 -1.09 4.23 -1.39
C ILE A 134 -1.19 3.14 -0.31
N ILE A 135 -0.14 2.34 -0.15
CA ILE A 135 -0.06 1.28 0.87
C ILE A 135 -0.28 1.85 2.27
N ASP A 136 0.32 3.00 2.60
CA ASP A 136 0.14 3.63 3.90
C ASP A 136 -1.34 3.99 4.19
N LYS A 137 -2.06 4.47 3.18
CA LYS A 137 -3.51 4.74 3.29
C LYS A 137 -4.33 3.46 3.41
N GLU A 138 -3.97 2.41 2.66
CA GLU A 138 -4.62 1.11 2.74
C GLU A 138 -4.41 0.47 4.12
N ILE A 139 -3.20 0.52 4.67
CA ILE A 139 -2.90 0.04 6.04
C ILE A 139 -3.74 0.79 7.07
N GLU A 140 -3.84 2.10 6.98
CA GLU A 140 -4.66 2.90 7.89
C GLU A 140 -6.14 2.53 7.80
N SER A 141 -6.65 2.31 6.59
CA SER A 141 -8.02 1.84 6.38
C SER A 141 -8.28 0.47 7.02
N TRP A 142 -7.36 -0.48 6.85
CA TRP A 142 -7.47 -1.81 7.47
C TRP A 142 -7.38 -1.77 8.98
N LYS A 143 -6.52 -0.92 9.56
CA LYS A 143 -6.43 -0.72 11.02
C LYS A 143 -7.73 -0.16 11.58
N ASN A 144 -8.35 0.81 10.91
CA ASN A 144 -9.62 1.38 11.32
C ASN A 144 -10.75 0.33 11.27
N LEU A 145 -10.78 -0.50 10.22
CA LEU A 145 -11.74 -1.59 10.10
C LEU A 145 -11.53 -2.63 11.19
N LEU A 146 -10.28 -3.03 11.45
CA LEU A 146 -9.90 -3.96 12.51
C LEU A 146 -10.40 -3.47 13.87
N SER A 147 -10.07 -2.24 14.24
CA SER A 147 -10.49 -1.65 15.52
C SER A 147 -12.00 -1.61 15.68
N LYS A 148 -12.73 -1.26 14.60
CA LYS A 148 -14.19 -1.24 14.60
C LYS A 148 -14.81 -2.62 14.78
N SER A 149 -14.28 -3.63 14.07
CA SER A 149 -14.80 -5.00 14.16
C SER A 149 -14.44 -5.66 15.49
N GLU A 150 -13.25 -5.42 16.04
CA GLU A 150 -12.89 -5.89 17.39
C GLU A 150 -13.83 -5.33 18.46
N LYS A 151 -14.14 -4.04 18.38
CA LYS A 151 -15.12 -3.40 19.28
C LYS A 151 -16.50 -4.03 19.11
N MET A 152 -16.95 -4.28 17.88
CA MET A 152 -18.24 -4.92 17.61
C MET A 152 -18.29 -6.35 18.17
N VAL A 153 -17.23 -7.14 18.01
CA VAL A 153 -17.13 -8.48 18.62
C VAL A 153 -17.28 -8.41 20.13
N SER A 154 -16.62 -7.46 20.78
CA SER A 154 -16.70 -7.27 22.23
C SER A 154 -18.11 -6.91 22.69
N GLU A 155 -18.75 -5.95 22.02
CA GLU A 155 -20.13 -5.52 22.33
C GLU A 155 -21.16 -6.63 22.13
N LEU A 156 -21.06 -7.36 21.04
CA LEU A 156 -21.97 -8.50 20.74
C LEU A 156 -21.76 -9.64 21.74
N THR A 157 -20.52 -9.93 22.11
CA THR A 157 -20.20 -10.96 23.11
C THR A 157 -20.78 -10.59 24.48
N GLU A 158 -20.70 -9.32 24.88
CA GLU A 158 -21.32 -8.85 26.12
C GLU A 158 -22.84 -8.98 26.10
N LYS A 159 -23.49 -8.59 25.00
CA LYS A 159 -24.93 -8.74 24.82
C LYS A 159 -25.36 -10.22 24.85
N LYS A 160 -24.60 -11.09 24.17
CA LYS A 160 -24.83 -12.54 24.20
C LYS A 160 -24.74 -13.09 25.62
N ASN A 161 -23.73 -12.70 26.40
CA ASN A 161 -23.58 -13.14 27.78
C ASN A 161 -24.76 -12.71 28.66
N LYS A 162 -25.27 -11.49 28.49
CA LYS A 162 -26.46 -11.00 29.20
C LYS A 162 -27.71 -11.84 28.87
N LEU A 163 -27.91 -12.18 27.59
CA LEU A 163 -29.02 -13.03 27.18
C LEU A 163 -28.92 -14.47 27.70
N ASN A 164 -27.71 -15.04 27.72
CA ASN A 164 -27.47 -16.35 28.32
C ASN A 164 -27.84 -16.38 29.81
N LEU A 165 -27.47 -15.34 30.57
CA LEU A 165 -27.86 -15.22 31.97
C LEU A 165 -29.38 -15.06 32.15
N GLN A 166 -30.07 -14.41 31.24
CA GLN A 166 -31.54 -14.33 31.25
C GLN A 166 -32.19 -15.70 30.95
N LEU A 167 -31.66 -16.43 29.97
CA LEU A 167 -32.13 -17.77 29.64
C LEU A 167 -32.00 -18.73 30.80
N GLU A 168 -30.84 -18.76 31.48
CA GLU A 168 -30.60 -19.58 32.67
C GLU A 168 -31.61 -19.26 33.80
N LYS A 169 -31.99 -18.01 33.98
CA LYS A 169 -32.97 -17.61 35.00
C LYS A 169 -34.38 -18.04 34.63
N LEU A 170 -34.72 -18.09 33.35
CA LEU A 170 -36.04 -18.56 32.86
C LEU A 170 -36.14 -20.09 32.92
N ASP A 171 -35.09 -20.81 32.54
CA ASP A 171 -35.02 -22.27 32.59
C ASP A 171 -35.10 -22.82 34.04
N ASN A 172 -34.73 -22.02 35.04
CA ASN A 172 -34.78 -22.36 36.46
C ASN A 172 -36.12 -21.97 37.16
N ARG A 173 -37.08 -21.43 36.45
CA ARG A 173 -38.42 -21.10 36.94
C ARG A 173 -39.43 -22.19 36.59
#